data_b7f7b7f2750646e4bc093b7d32fbaccc
#
_entry.id   b7f7b7f2750646e4bc093b7d32fbaccc
#
_cell.length_a   1.000
_cell.length_b   1.000
_cell.length_c   1.000
_cell.angle_alpha   90.00
_cell.angle_beta   90.00
_cell.angle_gamma   90.00
#
_symmetry.space_group_name_H-M   'P 1'
#
loop_
_entity.id
_entity.type
_entity.pdbx_description
1 polymer ?
#
loop_
_entity_poly.entity_id
_entity_poly.type
_entity_poly.pdbx_seq_one_letter_code
_entity_poly.pdbx_strand_id
1 'polypeptide(L)'
;MIKRFAQCLREYKWTALVSPVCMIGEVAMEVTIPLVMADLYDYGIAMSNMAVVWQKALQLLLCALASLLFGCLSADYASKAATGFARNLRHDMYYRVQDFSFSNIDKFSSASIVTRLTSDVATIQMAFQMMIRMAIRCPMMLILATVSSLRISPKLSTVYFIAIPLLALVLLGIIPLVFRIFDRVFKTYDRLNTVVQENVHGIRVVKSFVREDKEVSKFEAISKAIYDDFCKAEHILAVNAPAMQICVYSCILVISWVGAKMVVASGNNAALGLTTGELSSMFTYTTQILSSLMMLSMVFVMVTMAQAPLRRCYEILTEKPDLTSPENAVRDVPDGSIDFENVSFRYSQKAKRPALQDVDLHIPSGSTVGILGATGSSKSTLVQLIPRLYDATEGSVRVGGIDVKDYDLEVLRDNVAMVLQKNTLFSGSIKENLRWGNAGATDEELVHACKLACADEFITGFPDGYDTHIEQGGSNVSGGQKQRLCIARALLKKPKILILDDSTSAVDTHTDAMIRKAFKEEIPGTTKLIIAQRISSIQDSDIIIVMENGHVACVGDHETLMKSSEFYRGIYKSQQKGSED
;
A
#
# COMPACT_ATOMS: atom_id res chain seq x y z
N MET A 1 -8.31 9.24 -13.69
CA MET A 1 -8.25 8.91 -12.26
C MET A 1 -9.66 8.79 -11.65
N ILE A 2 -10.49 9.85 -11.56
CA ILE A 2 -11.83 9.83 -10.93
C ILE A 2 -12.74 8.71 -11.49
N LYS A 3 -12.80 8.54 -12.82
CA LYS A 3 -13.61 7.47 -13.45
C LYS A 3 -13.23 6.06 -12.96
N ARG A 4 -11.94 5.80 -12.72
CA ARG A 4 -11.48 4.48 -12.23
C ARG A 4 -11.89 4.25 -10.76
N PHE A 5 -11.75 5.27 -9.91
CA PHE A 5 -12.23 5.18 -8.53
C PHE A 5 -13.76 5.06 -8.44
N ALA A 6 -14.50 5.77 -9.31
CA ALA A 6 -15.96 5.62 -9.37
C ALA A 6 -16.40 4.20 -9.73
N GLN A 7 -15.60 3.45 -10.48
CA GLN A 7 -15.87 2.03 -10.76
C GLN A 7 -15.76 1.14 -9.50
N CYS A 8 -14.93 1.51 -8.53
CA CYS A 8 -14.80 0.78 -7.27
C CYS A 8 -16.02 0.93 -6.34
N LEU A 9 -16.96 1.84 -6.63
CA LEU A 9 -18.20 1.96 -5.87
C LEU A 9 -19.15 0.77 -6.08
N ARG A 10 -19.15 0.12 -7.24
CA ARG A 10 -19.95 -1.08 -7.56
C ARG A 10 -21.37 -1.05 -6.95
N GLU A 11 -21.65 -1.95 -6.02
CA GLU A 11 -22.91 -2.10 -5.31
C GLU A 11 -23.25 -0.91 -4.39
N TYR A 12 -22.27 -0.11 -3.98
CA TYR A 12 -22.44 1.01 -3.04
C TYR A 12 -22.79 2.35 -3.71
N LYS A 13 -23.09 2.37 -5.02
CA LYS A 13 -23.48 3.60 -5.74
C LYS A 13 -24.73 4.25 -5.16
N TRP A 14 -25.72 3.45 -4.82
CA TRP A 14 -26.98 3.94 -4.25
C TRP A 14 -26.79 4.48 -2.84
N THR A 15 -26.03 3.82 -2.00
CA THR A 15 -25.71 4.30 -0.65
C THR A 15 -24.94 5.62 -0.69
N ALA A 16 -24.00 5.75 -1.65
CA ALA A 16 -23.25 6.98 -1.86
C ALA A 16 -24.13 8.15 -2.36
N LEU A 17 -25.26 7.87 -3.05
CA LEU A 17 -26.21 8.88 -3.53
C LEU A 17 -27.26 9.24 -2.47
N VAL A 18 -27.72 8.28 -1.69
CA VAL A 18 -28.76 8.49 -0.66
C VAL A 18 -28.23 9.34 0.51
N SER A 19 -26.97 9.15 0.92
CA SER A 19 -26.38 9.92 2.01
C SER A 19 -26.44 11.44 1.78
N PRO A 20 -26.03 12.00 0.62
CA PRO A 20 -26.21 13.42 0.30
C PRO A 20 -27.68 13.89 0.34
N VAL A 21 -28.60 13.08 -0.14
CA VAL A 21 -30.04 13.43 -0.14
C VAL A 21 -30.56 13.55 1.30
N CYS A 22 -30.22 12.58 2.15
CA CYS A 22 -30.56 12.65 3.58
C CYS A 22 -29.90 13.86 4.25
N MET A 23 -28.65 14.19 3.89
CA MET A 23 -27.95 15.36 4.41
C MET A 23 -28.65 16.67 4.05
N ILE A 24 -29.18 16.80 2.82
CA ILE A 24 -29.97 17.96 2.42
C ILE A 24 -31.24 18.05 3.26
N GLY A 25 -31.91 16.92 3.53
CA GLY A 25 -33.07 16.85 4.41
C GLY A 25 -32.76 17.29 5.84
N GLU A 26 -31.63 16.84 6.41
CA GLU A 26 -31.14 17.26 7.73
C GLU A 26 -30.95 18.78 7.78
N VAL A 27 -30.21 19.34 6.82
CA VAL A 27 -29.95 20.79 6.74
C VAL A 27 -31.23 21.60 6.57
N ALA A 28 -32.20 21.12 5.77
CA ALA A 28 -33.47 21.80 5.59
C ALA A 28 -34.27 21.87 6.92
N MET A 29 -34.29 20.77 7.69
CA MET A 29 -34.92 20.78 9.01
C MET A 29 -34.19 21.72 9.98
N GLU A 30 -32.86 21.66 10.00
CA GLU A 30 -32.01 22.49 10.87
C GLU A 30 -32.18 24.00 10.60
N VAL A 31 -32.34 24.39 9.32
CA VAL A 31 -32.63 25.79 8.92
C VAL A 31 -34.07 26.20 9.23
N THR A 32 -35.01 25.25 9.30
CA THR A 32 -36.42 25.53 9.64
C THR A 32 -36.63 25.80 11.13
N ILE A 33 -35.79 25.19 12.00
CA ILE A 33 -35.93 25.34 13.48
C ILE A 33 -35.91 26.82 13.93
N PRO A 34 -34.96 27.70 13.49
CA PRO A 34 -34.97 29.11 13.89
C PRO A 34 -36.24 29.86 13.46
N LEU A 35 -36.81 29.52 12.28
CA LEU A 35 -38.08 30.15 11.82
C LEU A 35 -39.26 29.80 12.73
N VAL A 36 -39.40 28.52 13.09
CA VAL A 36 -40.44 28.06 13.99
C VAL A 36 -40.24 28.64 15.38
N MET A 37 -38.98 28.83 15.79
CA MET A 37 -38.62 29.47 17.07
C MET A 37 -39.03 30.95 17.08
N ALA A 38 -38.85 31.68 15.95
CA ALA A 38 -39.31 33.05 15.81
C ALA A 38 -40.83 33.14 16.02
N ASP A 39 -41.59 32.27 15.32
CA ASP A 39 -43.03 32.22 15.48
C ASP A 39 -43.46 31.91 16.93
N LEU A 40 -42.75 31.04 17.63
CA LEU A 40 -43.02 30.72 19.03
C LEU A 40 -42.83 31.96 19.92
N TYR A 41 -41.78 32.75 19.69
CA TYR A 41 -41.55 34.00 20.44
C TYR A 41 -42.62 35.05 20.14
N ASP A 42 -42.94 35.30 18.86
CA ASP A 42 -43.76 36.42 18.44
C ASP A 42 -45.24 36.15 18.63
N TYR A 43 -45.74 34.98 18.28
CA TYR A 43 -47.17 34.65 18.37
C TYR A 43 -47.56 33.81 19.61
N GLY A 44 -46.55 33.16 20.24
CA GLY A 44 -46.79 32.38 21.46
C GLY A 44 -46.53 33.20 22.71
N ILE A 45 -45.25 33.58 22.94
CA ILE A 45 -44.83 34.22 24.19
C ILE A 45 -45.27 35.68 24.25
N ALA A 46 -45.01 36.46 23.18
CA ALA A 46 -45.34 37.88 23.17
C ALA A 46 -46.85 38.14 23.26
N MET A 47 -47.68 37.26 22.69
CA MET A 47 -49.14 37.34 22.75
C MET A 47 -49.74 36.54 23.92
N SER A 48 -48.95 35.95 24.79
CA SER A 48 -49.34 35.12 25.95
C SER A 48 -50.32 33.99 25.55
N ASN A 49 -50.17 33.43 24.32
CA ASN A 49 -51.07 32.40 23.80
C ASN A 49 -50.45 30.98 23.96
N MET A 50 -50.85 30.31 25.05
CA MET A 50 -50.35 28.97 25.37
C MET A 50 -50.68 27.91 24.32
N ALA A 51 -51.81 28.05 23.61
CA ALA A 51 -52.15 27.07 22.53
C ALA A 51 -51.15 27.14 21.39
N VAL A 52 -50.72 28.34 20.98
CA VAL A 52 -49.67 28.53 19.97
C VAL A 52 -48.32 28.04 20.47
N VAL A 53 -47.99 28.28 21.75
CA VAL A 53 -46.77 27.76 22.36
C VAL A 53 -46.70 26.23 22.24
N TRP A 54 -47.75 25.52 22.65
CA TRP A 54 -47.78 24.07 22.55
C TRP A 54 -47.69 23.58 21.10
N GLN A 55 -48.39 24.23 20.17
CA GLN A 55 -48.34 23.88 18.73
C GLN A 55 -46.93 24.06 18.17
N LYS A 56 -46.28 25.18 18.43
CA LYS A 56 -44.92 25.45 17.95
C LYS A 56 -43.86 24.58 18.63
N ALA A 57 -44.03 24.30 19.95
CA ALA A 57 -43.18 23.33 20.65
C ALA A 57 -43.26 21.93 20.03
N LEU A 58 -44.46 21.46 19.72
CA LEU A 58 -44.63 20.19 19.04
C LEU A 58 -43.96 20.22 17.63
N GLN A 59 -44.14 21.31 16.89
CA GLN A 59 -43.50 21.49 15.57
C GLN A 59 -41.97 21.47 15.66
N LEU A 60 -41.38 22.13 16.67
CA LEU A 60 -39.94 22.08 16.95
C LEU A 60 -39.46 20.66 17.25
N LEU A 61 -40.23 19.95 18.11
CA LEU A 61 -39.92 18.54 18.40
C LEU A 61 -39.91 17.67 17.16
N LEU A 62 -40.93 17.82 16.30
CA LEU A 62 -41.02 17.08 15.04
C LEU A 62 -39.87 17.43 14.08
N CYS A 63 -39.48 18.70 13.97
CA CYS A 63 -38.33 19.13 13.17
C CYS A 63 -37.04 18.55 13.73
N ALA A 64 -36.86 18.55 15.05
CA ALA A 64 -35.68 17.96 15.69
C ALA A 64 -35.58 16.45 15.49
N LEU A 65 -36.70 15.72 15.63
CA LEU A 65 -36.77 14.28 15.37
C LEU A 65 -36.52 13.95 13.89
N ALA A 66 -37.08 14.74 12.97
CA ALA A 66 -36.82 14.58 11.55
C ALA A 66 -35.35 14.85 11.19
N SER A 67 -34.76 15.91 11.75
CA SER A 67 -33.34 16.22 11.61
C SER A 67 -32.46 15.08 12.13
N LEU A 68 -32.76 14.56 13.32
CA LEU A 68 -32.06 13.39 13.89
C LEU A 68 -32.16 12.17 12.97
N LEU A 69 -33.36 11.86 12.48
CA LEU A 69 -33.57 10.72 11.56
C LEU A 69 -32.74 10.87 10.28
N PHE A 70 -32.82 12.03 9.63
CA PHE A 70 -32.04 12.31 8.42
C PHE A 70 -30.54 12.27 8.68
N GLY A 71 -30.09 12.80 9.82
CA GLY A 71 -28.68 12.78 10.23
C GLY A 71 -28.17 11.35 10.47
N CYS A 72 -28.95 10.51 11.17
CA CYS A 72 -28.62 9.11 11.38
C CYS A 72 -28.57 8.33 10.08
N LEU A 73 -29.58 8.50 9.21
CA LEU A 73 -29.61 7.84 7.90
C LEU A 73 -28.45 8.29 7.02
N SER A 74 -28.16 9.59 6.96
CA SER A 74 -27.02 10.13 6.21
C SER A 74 -25.70 9.55 6.71
N ALA A 75 -25.50 9.43 8.03
CA ALA A 75 -24.30 8.88 8.63
C ALA A 75 -24.14 7.38 8.33
N ASP A 76 -25.21 6.59 8.45
CA ASP A 76 -25.21 5.15 8.17
C ASP A 76 -24.89 4.89 6.69
N TYR A 77 -25.61 5.55 5.77
CA TYR A 77 -25.37 5.39 4.33
C TYR A 77 -23.97 5.89 3.92
N ALA A 78 -23.46 6.98 4.51
CA ALA A 78 -22.11 7.47 4.25
C ALA A 78 -21.05 6.47 4.73
N SER A 79 -21.23 5.90 5.91
CA SER A 79 -20.32 4.90 6.47
C SER A 79 -20.29 3.64 5.61
N LYS A 80 -21.45 3.11 5.24
CA LYS A 80 -21.58 1.95 4.35
C LYS A 80 -20.95 2.21 2.98
N ALA A 81 -21.18 3.39 2.40
CA ALA A 81 -20.60 3.76 1.12
C ALA A 81 -19.06 3.87 1.19
N ALA A 82 -18.54 4.53 2.22
CA ALA A 82 -17.09 4.76 2.36
C ALA A 82 -16.33 3.46 2.68
N THR A 83 -16.85 2.64 3.61
CA THR A 83 -16.24 1.35 3.95
C THR A 83 -16.34 0.35 2.80
N GLY A 84 -17.49 0.31 2.11
CA GLY A 84 -17.67 -0.53 0.94
C GLY A 84 -16.77 -0.13 -0.24
N PHE A 85 -16.65 1.16 -0.50
CA PHE A 85 -15.69 1.69 -1.47
C PHE A 85 -14.25 1.29 -1.14
N ALA A 86 -13.83 1.46 0.13
CA ALA A 86 -12.48 1.09 0.57
C ALA A 86 -12.24 -0.42 0.49
N ARG A 87 -13.24 -1.26 0.80
CA ARG A 87 -13.19 -2.70 0.61
C ARG A 87 -12.92 -3.07 -0.84
N ASN A 88 -13.72 -2.52 -1.76
CA ASN A 88 -13.58 -2.81 -3.18
C ASN A 88 -12.25 -2.29 -3.74
N LEU A 89 -11.79 -1.12 -3.28
CA LEU A 89 -10.50 -0.56 -3.66
C LEU A 89 -9.34 -1.46 -3.22
N ARG A 90 -9.34 -1.95 -1.96
CA ARG A 90 -8.34 -2.92 -1.48
C ARG A 90 -8.39 -4.21 -2.26
N HIS A 91 -9.57 -4.74 -2.53
CA HIS A 91 -9.77 -5.93 -3.34
C HIS A 91 -9.14 -5.75 -4.73
N ASP A 92 -9.51 -4.70 -5.46
CA ASP A 92 -9.02 -4.48 -6.82
C ASP A 92 -7.50 -4.27 -6.86
N MET A 93 -6.95 -3.56 -5.86
CA MET A 93 -5.50 -3.38 -5.75
C MET A 93 -4.79 -4.69 -5.39
N TYR A 94 -5.33 -5.47 -4.47
CA TYR A 94 -4.71 -6.73 -4.05
C TYR A 94 -4.66 -7.74 -5.20
N TYR A 95 -5.78 -7.91 -5.93
CA TYR A 95 -5.82 -8.79 -7.10
C TYR A 95 -4.85 -8.31 -8.18
N ARG A 96 -4.77 -6.99 -8.41
CA ARG A 96 -3.82 -6.44 -9.38
C ARG A 96 -2.37 -6.71 -8.98
N VAL A 97 -2.04 -6.64 -7.70
CA VAL A 97 -0.69 -6.96 -7.19
C VAL A 97 -0.35 -8.45 -7.38
N GLN A 98 -1.33 -9.36 -7.31
CA GLN A 98 -1.09 -10.78 -7.59
C GLN A 98 -0.72 -11.03 -9.06
N ASP A 99 -1.21 -10.19 -9.99
CA ASP A 99 -0.86 -10.28 -11.41
C ASP A 99 0.52 -9.67 -11.73
N PHE A 100 1.18 -9.00 -10.79
CA PHE A 100 2.44 -8.29 -11.03
C PHE A 100 3.59 -9.27 -11.31
N SER A 101 4.43 -8.89 -12.28
CA SER A 101 5.73 -9.50 -12.51
C SER A 101 6.76 -9.05 -11.46
N PHE A 102 7.91 -9.69 -11.43
CA PHE A 102 9.01 -9.29 -10.55
C PHE A 102 9.46 -7.84 -10.82
N SER A 103 9.51 -7.42 -12.09
CA SER A 103 9.85 -6.04 -12.47
C SER A 103 8.87 -5.01 -11.90
N ASN A 104 7.55 -5.32 -11.89
CA ASN A 104 6.55 -4.46 -11.26
C ASN A 104 6.75 -4.39 -9.74
N ILE A 105 7.06 -5.53 -9.08
CA ILE A 105 7.30 -5.57 -7.63
C ILE A 105 8.56 -4.76 -7.28
N ASP A 106 9.62 -4.89 -8.06
CA ASP A 106 10.86 -4.11 -7.88
C ASP A 106 10.62 -2.60 -8.01
N LYS A 107 9.76 -2.20 -8.96
CA LYS A 107 9.38 -0.80 -9.17
C LYS A 107 8.67 -0.19 -7.96
N PHE A 108 7.77 -0.93 -7.32
CA PHE A 108 6.92 -0.40 -6.23
C PHE A 108 7.48 -0.65 -4.83
N SER A 109 8.33 -1.62 -4.63
CA SER A 109 8.75 -2.21 -3.35
C SER A 109 7.60 -2.78 -2.50
N SER A 110 7.84 -3.88 -1.81
CA SER A 110 6.82 -4.54 -0.97
C SER A 110 6.30 -3.64 0.16
N ALA A 111 7.19 -2.86 0.80
CA ALA A 111 6.81 -1.94 1.87
C ALA A 111 5.86 -0.84 1.36
N SER A 112 6.11 -0.29 0.15
CA SER A 112 5.24 0.70 -0.47
C SER A 112 3.87 0.12 -0.83
N ILE A 113 3.81 -1.12 -1.32
CA ILE A 113 2.54 -1.80 -1.63
C ILE A 113 1.70 -1.97 -0.36
N VAL A 114 2.31 -2.40 0.75
CA VAL A 114 1.63 -2.54 2.05
C VAL A 114 1.06 -1.19 2.50
N THR A 115 1.84 -0.11 2.46
CA THR A 115 1.38 1.24 2.82
C THR A 115 0.18 1.68 1.99
N ARG A 116 0.20 1.41 0.67
CA ARG A 116 -0.90 1.76 -0.25
C ARG A 116 -2.17 0.96 0.03
N LEU A 117 -2.06 -0.32 0.39
CA LEU A 117 -3.19 -1.19 0.73
C LEU A 117 -3.80 -0.88 2.10
N THR A 118 -3.05 -0.26 3.00
CA THR A 118 -3.46 0.02 4.38
C THR A 118 -3.78 1.50 4.62
N SER A 119 -2.78 2.30 4.94
CA SER A 119 -2.94 3.70 5.36
C SER A 119 -3.43 4.61 4.25
N ASP A 120 -2.99 4.41 2.99
CA ASP A 120 -3.44 5.23 1.87
C ASP A 120 -4.93 5.01 1.60
N VAL A 121 -5.39 3.75 1.57
CA VAL A 121 -6.82 3.44 1.40
C VAL A 121 -7.65 3.98 2.56
N ALA A 122 -7.15 3.92 3.81
CA ALA A 122 -7.84 4.49 4.97
C ALA A 122 -8.00 6.01 4.84
N THR A 123 -6.96 6.71 4.40
CA THR A 123 -7.00 8.17 4.14
C THR A 123 -8.01 8.52 3.04
N ILE A 124 -8.01 7.75 1.95
CA ILE A 124 -8.98 7.92 0.85
C ILE A 124 -10.41 7.66 1.34
N GLN A 125 -10.62 6.64 2.17
CA GLN A 125 -11.92 6.32 2.77
C GLN A 125 -12.46 7.48 3.59
N MET A 126 -11.64 8.08 4.47
CA MET A 126 -12.03 9.23 5.29
C MET A 126 -12.35 10.45 4.42
N ALA A 127 -11.52 10.74 3.43
CA ALA A 127 -11.75 11.85 2.51
C ALA A 127 -13.04 11.66 1.70
N PHE A 128 -13.31 10.45 1.24
CA PHE A 128 -14.55 10.12 0.53
C PHE A 128 -15.78 10.28 1.43
N GLN A 129 -15.72 9.80 2.68
CA GLN A 129 -16.81 9.98 3.65
C GLN A 129 -17.09 11.45 3.95
N MET A 130 -16.03 12.26 4.13
CA MET A 130 -16.18 13.71 4.31
C MET A 130 -16.75 14.38 3.07
N MET A 131 -16.34 13.96 1.88
CA MET A 131 -16.80 14.53 0.63
C MET A 131 -18.30 14.31 0.43
N ILE A 132 -18.81 13.08 0.60
CA ILE A 132 -20.23 12.79 0.38
C ILE A 132 -21.15 13.35 1.46
N ARG A 133 -20.62 13.75 2.62
CA ARG A 133 -21.38 14.27 3.75
C ARG A 133 -21.15 15.78 3.96
N MET A 134 -19.92 16.16 4.34
CA MET A 134 -19.64 17.55 4.75
C MET A 134 -19.51 18.50 3.55
N ALA A 135 -18.95 18.05 2.43
CA ALA A 135 -18.84 18.91 1.24
C ALA A 135 -20.21 19.24 0.62
N ILE A 136 -21.27 18.51 0.99
CA ILE A 136 -22.64 18.80 0.59
C ILE A 136 -23.36 19.59 1.69
N ARG A 137 -23.21 19.21 2.97
CA ARG A 137 -23.78 19.91 4.10
C ARG A 137 -23.42 21.40 4.11
N CYS A 138 -22.11 21.71 3.99
CA CYS A 138 -21.65 23.08 4.15
C CYS A 138 -22.20 24.06 3.10
N PRO A 139 -22.14 23.78 1.77
CA PRO A 139 -22.76 24.66 0.78
C PRO A 139 -24.29 24.74 0.93
N MET A 140 -24.96 23.62 1.23
CA MET A 140 -26.41 23.63 1.40
C MET A 140 -26.83 24.46 2.61
N MET A 141 -26.13 24.35 3.76
CA MET A 141 -26.35 25.18 4.93
C MET A 141 -26.14 26.66 4.59
N LEU A 142 -25.04 26.99 3.94
CA LEU A 142 -24.74 28.37 3.51
C LEU A 142 -25.83 28.93 2.62
N ILE A 143 -26.30 28.17 1.61
CA ILE A 143 -27.36 28.60 0.68
C ILE A 143 -28.70 28.73 1.41
N LEU A 144 -29.16 27.67 2.11
CA LEU A 144 -30.49 27.65 2.72
C LEU A 144 -30.61 28.67 3.87
N ALA A 145 -29.59 28.78 4.73
CA ALA A 145 -29.59 29.77 5.82
C ALA A 145 -29.55 31.21 5.30
N THR A 146 -28.75 31.48 4.23
CA THR A 146 -28.73 32.81 3.59
C THR A 146 -30.07 33.14 2.92
N VAL A 147 -30.68 32.18 2.21
CA VAL A 147 -32.01 32.38 1.60
C VAL A 147 -33.08 32.61 2.67
N SER A 148 -33.06 31.86 3.78
CA SER A 148 -34.00 32.06 4.88
C SER A 148 -33.81 33.41 5.55
N SER A 149 -32.57 33.82 5.76
CA SER A 149 -32.24 35.15 6.29
C SER A 149 -32.72 36.29 5.36
N LEU A 150 -32.54 36.14 4.03
CA LEU A 150 -33.03 37.11 3.02
C LEU A 150 -34.57 37.23 3.03
N ARG A 151 -35.29 36.14 3.32
CA ARG A 151 -36.73 36.17 3.45
C ARG A 151 -37.21 36.94 4.70
N ILE A 152 -36.46 36.87 5.80
CA ILE A 152 -36.74 37.63 7.03
C ILE A 152 -36.50 39.11 6.78
N SER A 153 -35.28 39.47 6.41
CA SER A 153 -34.92 40.86 6.19
C SER A 153 -33.78 40.99 5.16
N PRO A 154 -34.08 41.37 3.92
CA PRO A 154 -33.04 41.62 2.91
C PRO A 154 -32.01 42.66 3.36
N LYS A 155 -32.46 43.70 4.10
CA LYS A 155 -31.59 44.77 4.59
C LYS A 155 -30.56 44.28 5.61
N LEU A 156 -30.93 43.39 6.54
CA LEU A 156 -30.00 42.84 7.52
C LEU A 156 -29.09 41.78 6.88
N SER A 157 -29.60 41.02 5.92
CA SER A 157 -28.84 39.97 5.24
C SER A 157 -27.70 40.51 4.37
N THR A 158 -27.67 41.82 4.04
CA THR A 158 -26.52 42.45 3.33
C THR A 158 -25.21 42.29 4.09
N VAL A 159 -25.23 42.10 5.42
CA VAL A 159 -24.06 41.87 6.25
C VAL A 159 -23.33 40.59 5.81
N TYR A 160 -24.06 39.55 5.40
CA TYR A 160 -23.45 38.28 4.96
C TYR A 160 -22.73 38.41 3.63
N PHE A 161 -23.19 39.28 2.73
CA PHE A 161 -22.49 39.54 1.46
C PHE A 161 -21.14 40.25 1.64
N ILE A 162 -20.89 40.82 2.83
CA ILE A 162 -19.59 41.36 3.21
C ILE A 162 -18.81 40.33 4.03
N ALA A 163 -19.44 39.68 5.01
CA ALA A 163 -18.79 38.76 5.94
C ALA A 163 -18.28 37.48 5.26
N ILE A 164 -19.08 36.88 4.35
CA ILE A 164 -18.73 35.65 3.66
C ILE A 164 -17.48 35.84 2.77
N PRO A 165 -17.38 36.85 1.88
CA PRO A 165 -16.17 37.08 1.09
C PRO A 165 -14.96 37.44 1.94
N LEU A 166 -15.15 38.21 3.03
CA LEU A 166 -14.07 38.58 3.94
C LEU A 166 -13.47 37.35 4.62
N LEU A 167 -14.32 36.49 5.20
CA LEU A 167 -13.87 35.25 5.82
C LEU A 167 -13.29 34.27 4.80
N ALA A 168 -13.90 34.16 3.61
CA ALA A 168 -13.38 33.33 2.53
C ALA A 168 -11.98 33.81 2.09
N LEU A 169 -11.72 35.11 2.02
CA LEU A 169 -10.41 35.66 1.67
C LEU A 169 -9.36 35.29 2.72
N VAL A 170 -9.70 35.38 4.00
CA VAL A 170 -8.82 34.95 5.10
C VAL A 170 -8.48 33.46 4.97
N LEU A 171 -9.49 32.61 4.76
CA LEU A 171 -9.31 31.16 4.61
C LEU A 171 -8.47 30.81 3.39
N LEU A 172 -8.76 31.42 2.23
CA LEU A 172 -8.01 31.22 0.99
C LEU A 172 -6.56 31.73 1.10
N GLY A 173 -6.30 32.72 1.94
CA GLY A 173 -4.95 33.19 2.26
C GLY A 173 -4.17 32.23 3.16
N ILE A 174 -4.82 31.63 4.15
CA ILE A 174 -4.21 30.70 5.11
C ILE A 174 -3.86 29.37 4.46
N ILE A 175 -4.76 28.80 3.66
CA ILE A 175 -4.62 27.45 3.09
C ILE A 175 -3.29 27.25 2.33
N PRO A 176 -2.88 28.08 1.35
CA PRO A 176 -1.64 27.85 0.59
C PRO A 176 -0.37 28.02 1.43
N LEU A 177 -0.42 28.89 2.47
CA LEU A 177 0.70 29.09 3.39
C LEU A 177 0.93 27.83 4.23
N VAL A 178 -0.13 27.34 4.85
CA VAL A 178 -0.11 26.15 5.69
C VAL A 178 0.23 24.90 4.87
N PHE A 179 -0.31 24.79 3.66
CA PHE A 179 -0.02 23.66 2.78
C PHE A 179 1.48 23.52 2.45
N ARG A 180 2.17 24.63 2.16
CA ARG A 180 3.63 24.62 1.90
C ARG A 180 4.43 24.14 3.12
N ILE A 181 4.00 24.52 4.31
CA ILE A 181 4.66 24.10 5.57
C ILE A 181 4.41 22.61 5.81
N PHE A 182 3.17 22.13 5.67
CA PHE A 182 2.86 20.72 5.84
C PHE A 182 3.56 19.82 4.81
N ASP A 183 3.70 20.24 3.54
CA ASP A 183 4.47 19.48 2.55
C ASP A 183 5.94 19.29 3.01
N ARG A 184 6.54 20.31 3.61
CA ARG A 184 7.89 20.23 4.20
C ARG A 184 7.91 19.33 5.43
N VAL A 185 6.93 19.43 6.32
CA VAL A 185 6.77 18.59 7.50
C VAL A 185 6.68 17.12 7.09
N PHE A 186 5.85 16.76 6.10
CA PHE A 186 5.73 15.37 5.63
C PHE A 186 7.05 14.84 5.06
N LYS A 187 7.78 15.63 4.28
CA LYS A 187 9.12 15.25 3.79
C LYS A 187 10.12 15.03 4.95
N THR A 188 10.00 15.82 6.00
CA THR A 188 10.85 15.65 7.20
C THR A 188 10.43 14.41 8.01
N TYR A 189 9.13 14.07 8.05
CA TYR A 189 8.65 12.80 8.61
C TYR A 189 9.17 11.58 7.85
N ASP A 190 9.23 11.63 6.52
CA ASP A 190 9.81 10.54 5.72
C ASP A 190 11.29 10.33 6.09
N ARG A 191 12.05 11.43 6.29
CA ARG A 191 13.43 11.36 6.76
C ARG A 191 13.52 10.79 8.20
N LEU A 192 12.62 11.21 9.10
CA LEU A 192 12.55 10.65 10.45
C LEU A 192 12.30 9.15 10.42
N ASN A 193 11.32 8.70 9.64
CA ASN A 193 11.01 7.29 9.49
C ASN A 193 12.21 6.49 8.97
N THR A 194 12.94 7.03 7.99
CA THR A 194 14.16 6.40 7.48
C THR A 194 15.21 6.24 8.57
N VAL A 195 15.46 7.30 9.36
CA VAL A 195 16.44 7.27 10.46
C VAL A 195 16.03 6.28 11.55
N VAL A 196 14.74 6.25 11.92
CA VAL A 196 14.22 5.29 12.92
C VAL A 196 14.35 3.85 12.41
N GLN A 197 13.97 3.58 11.15
CA GLN A 197 14.10 2.23 10.56
C GLN A 197 15.57 1.79 10.49
N GLU A 198 16.47 2.69 10.07
CA GLU A 198 17.92 2.44 10.03
C GLU A 198 18.45 2.10 11.43
N ASN A 199 18.08 2.90 12.45
CA ASN A 199 18.50 2.71 13.82
C ASN A 199 17.97 1.40 14.41
N VAL A 200 16.66 1.12 14.26
CA VAL A 200 16.05 -0.11 14.78
C VAL A 200 16.63 -1.35 14.11
N HIS A 201 16.83 -1.29 12.79
CA HIS A 201 17.48 -2.39 12.06
C HIS A 201 18.92 -2.61 12.48
N GLY A 202 19.67 -1.51 12.66
CA GLY A 202 21.07 -1.50 13.09
C GLY A 202 21.30 -1.44 14.60
N ILE A 203 20.27 -1.63 15.45
CA ILE A 203 20.38 -1.37 16.90
C ILE A 203 21.48 -2.16 17.58
N ARG A 204 21.76 -3.39 17.13
CA ARG A 204 22.86 -4.22 17.65
C ARG A 204 24.21 -3.58 17.36
N VAL A 205 24.37 -2.96 16.18
CA VAL A 205 25.59 -2.24 15.79
C VAL A 205 25.74 -0.99 16.64
N VAL A 206 24.68 -0.19 16.79
CA VAL A 206 24.68 1.01 17.64
C VAL A 206 25.12 0.66 19.06
N LYS A 207 24.56 -0.42 19.62
CA LYS A 207 24.89 -0.92 20.96
C LYS A 207 26.33 -1.45 21.07
N SER A 208 26.80 -2.22 20.09
CA SER A 208 28.14 -2.79 20.11
C SER A 208 29.26 -1.74 19.97
N PHE A 209 28.95 -0.62 19.29
CA PHE A 209 29.92 0.48 19.13
C PHE A 209 29.70 1.65 20.10
N VAL A 210 28.73 1.54 21.04
CA VAL A 210 28.39 2.57 22.04
C VAL A 210 28.17 3.94 21.38
N ARG A 211 27.24 3.99 20.41
CA ARG A 211 26.95 5.19 19.60
C ARG A 211 25.54 5.72 19.77
N GLU A 212 24.90 5.40 20.89
CA GLU A 212 23.54 5.83 21.22
C GLU A 212 23.41 7.35 21.18
N ASP A 213 24.33 8.10 21.78
CA ASP A 213 24.27 9.56 21.84
C ASP A 213 24.27 10.20 20.45
N LYS A 214 25.02 9.63 19.51
CA LYS A 214 25.06 10.10 18.13
C LYS A 214 23.71 9.89 17.43
N GLU A 215 23.08 8.73 17.61
CA GLU A 215 21.78 8.44 17.02
C GLU A 215 20.67 9.25 17.69
N VAL A 216 20.71 9.46 19.00
CA VAL A 216 19.81 10.35 19.72
C VAL A 216 19.92 11.77 19.19
N SER A 217 21.12 12.32 19.06
CA SER A 217 21.32 13.67 18.52
C SER A 217 20.81 13.82 17.08
N LYS A 218 20.98 12.78 16.24
CA LYS A 218 20.47 12.74 14.86
C LYS A 218 18.93 12.76 14.85
N PHE A 219 18.30 11.97 15.73
CA PHE A 219 16.85 11.94 15.90
C PHE A 219 16.32 13.27 16.42
N GLU A 220 16.93 13.84 17.46
CA GLU A 220 16.52 15.10 18.07
C GLU A 220 16.57 16.27 17.08
N ALA A 221 17.62 16.34 16.24
CA ALA A 221 17.74 17.39 15.23
C ALA A 221 16.56 17.35 14.22
N ILE A 222 16.15 16.16 13.78
CA ILE A 222 15.04 15.98 12.85
C ILE A 222 13.69 16.25 13.57
N SER A 223 13.54 15.74 14.79
CA SER A 223 12.35 15.95 15.63
C SER A 223 12.13 17.45 15.92
N LYS A 224 13.22 18.19 16.21
CA LYS A 224 13.17 19.64 16.40
C LYS A 224 12.74 20.38 15.13
N ALA A 225 13.24 19.97 13.96
CA ALA A 225 12.83 20.58 12.71
C ALA A 225 11.33 20.36 12.40
N ILE A 226 10.80 19.16 12.74
CA ILE A 226 9.36 18.88 12.68
C ILE A 226 8.59 19.79 13.63
N TYR A 227 9.03 19.87 14.89
CA TYR A 227 8.42 20.72 15.90
C TYR A 227 8.36 22.18 15.45
N ASP A 228 9.47 22.75 14.99
CA ASP A 228 9.55 24.15 14.56
C ASP A 228 8.61 24.45 13.38
N ASP A 229 8.52 23.55 12.42
CA ASP A 229 7.61 23.72 11.28
C ASP A 229 6.15 23.49 11.68
N PHE A 230 5.84 22.51 12.57
CA PHE A 230 4.49 22.35 13.11
C PHE A 230 4.04 23.57 13.89
N CYS A 231 4.89 24.11 14.76
CA CYS A 231 4.57 25.33 15.50
C CYS A 231 4.25 26.50 14.56
N LYS A 232 5.00 26.66 13.46
CA LYS A 232 4.71 27.69 12.45
C LYS A 232 3.37 27.47 11.77
N ALA A 233 3.06 26.21 11.39
CA ALA A 233 1.78 25.87 10.79
C ALA A 233 0.62 26.14 11.76
N GLU A 234 0.74 25.69 13.01
CA GLU A 234 -0.28 25.88 14.04
C GLU A 234 -0.49 27.36 14.40
N HIS A 235 0.57 28.17 14.47
CA HIS A 235 0.43 29.60 14.68
C HIS A 235 -0.38 30.29 13.56
N ILE A 236 -0.18 29.86 12.29
CA ILE A 236 -0.97 30.39 11.17
C ILE A 236 -2.41 29.89 11.26
N LEU A 237 -2.62 28.62 11.56
CA LEU A 237 -3.96 28.03 11.73
C LEU A 237 -4.70 28.61 12.93
N ALA A 238 -3.99 28.95 14.01
CA ALA A 238 -4.57 29.54 15.21
C ALA A 238 -5.27 30.89 14.94
N VAL A 239 -4.85 31.61 13.87
CA VAL A 239 -5.51 32.88 13.46
C VAL A 239 -6.94 32.65 12.97
N ASN A 240 -7.26 31.42 12.50
CA ASN A 240 -8.56 31.10 11.91
C ASN A 240 -9.71 31.26 12.92
N ALA A 241 -9.57 30.75 14.15
CA ALA A 241 -10.63 30.82 15.16
C ALA A 241 -10.92 32.26 15.64
N PRO A 242 -9.93 33.10 15.98
CA PRO A 242 -10.16 34.51 16.26
C PRO A 242 -10.76 35.31 15.10
N ALA A 243 -10.27 35.06 13.86
CA ALA A 243 -10.81 35.72 12.66
C ALA A 243 -12.30 35.39 12.47
N MET A 244 -12.66 34.11 12.63
CA MET A 244 -14.07 33.69 12.59
C MET A 244 -14.89 34.36 13.71
N GLN A 245 -14.39 34.36 14.95
CA GLN A 245 -15.11 34.97 16.09
C GLN A 245 -15.31 36.46 15.90
N ILE A 246 -14.29 37.19 15.44
CA ILE A 246 -14.41 38.62 15.12
C ILE A 246 -15.50 38.82 14.06
N CYS A 247 -15.50 38.00 13.00
CA CYS A 247 -16.49 38.08 11.97
C CYS A 247 -17.92 37.81 12.48
N VAL A 248 -18.10 36.74 13.29
CA VAL A 248 -19.39 36.39 13.92
C VAL A 248 -19.88 37.52 14.82
N TYR A 249 -19.06 37.98 15.76
CA TYR A 249 -19.47 39.01 16.70
C TYR A 249 -19.69 40.37 16.03
N SER A 250 -18.90 40.72 15.01
CA SER A 250 -19.15 41.93 14.20
C SER A 250 -20.48 41.85 13.48
N CYS A 251 -20.83 40.72 12.89
CA CYS A 251 -22.13 40.49 12.28
C CYS A 251 -23.26 40.61 13.31
N ILE A 252 -23.12 39.95 14.47
CA ILE A 252 -24.12 39.99 15.57
C ILE A 252 -24.30 41.43 16.08
N LEU A 253 -23.23 42.22 16.27
CA LEU A 253 -23.31 43.62 16.70
C LEU A 253 -24.05 44.46 15.67
N VAL A 254 -23.72 44.35 14.40
CA VAL A 254 -24.40 45.11 13.32
C VAL A 254 -25.88 44.71 13.22
N ILE A 255 -26.17 43.41 13.22
CA ILE A 255 -27.53 42.88 13.19
C ILE A 255 -28.30 43.30 14.41
N SER A 256 -27.72 43.26 15.63
CA SER A 256 -28.33 43.73 16.87
C SER A 256 -28.67 45.21 16.78
N TRP A 257 -27.71 46.04 16.38
CA TRP A 257 -27.89 47.50 16.31
C TRP A 257 -28.95 47.91 15.29
N VAL A 258 -28.84 47.43 14.08
CA VAL A 258 -29.77 47.80 13.00
C VAL A 258 -31.11 47.09 13.20
N GLY A 259 -31.10 45.81 13.63
CA GLY A 259 -32.30 45.02 13.89
C GLY A 259 -33.11 45.57 15.05
N ALA A 260 -32.47 45.97 16.19
CA ALA A 260 -33.17 46.60 17.29
C ALA A 260 -33.88 47.90 16.88
N LYS A 261 -33.23 48.75 16.06
CA LYS A 261 -33.89 49.94 15.50
C LYS A 261 -35.10 49.58 14.65
N MET A 262 -35.02 48.49 13.84
CA MET A 262 -36.15 48.04 13.03
C MET A 262 -37.29 47.46 13.88
N VAL A 263 -36.98 46.67 14.90
CA VAL A 263 -37.96 46.11 15.85
C VAL A 263 -38.68 47.23 16.63
N VAL A 264 -37.95 48.26 17.13
CA VAL A 264 -38.54 49.41 17.80
C VAL A 264 -39.42 50.19 16.83
N ALA A 265 -39.02 50.41 15.60
CA ALA A 265 -39.81 51.12 14.58
C ALA A 265 -41.07 50.37 14.15
N SER A 266 -41.05 49.03 14.12
CA SER A 266 -42.21 48.18 13.85
C SER A 266 -43.15 48.01 15.03
N GLY A 267 -42.76 48.39 16.25
CA GLY A 267 -43.47 48.10 17.48
C GLY A 267 -43.66 46.61 17.75
N ASN A 268 -42.69 45.77 17.27
CA ASN A 268 -42.71 44.29 17.29
C ASN A 268 -43.94 43.66 16.55
N ASN A 269 -44.43 44.34 15.53
CA ASN A 269 -45.52 43.85 14.70
C ASN A 269 -45.01 43.32 13.37
N ALA A 270 -45.21 42.04 13.10
CA ALA A 270 -44.77 41.38 11.87
C ALA A 270 -45.35 41.99 10.57
N ALA A 271 -46.53 42.64 10.64
CA ALA A 271 -47.10 43.33 9.48
C ALA A 271 -46.43 44.68 9.17
N LEU A 272 -45.71 45.26 10.13
CA LEU A 272 -45.07 46.58 9.99
C LEU A 272 -43.55 46.47 9.83
N GLY A 273 -42.97 45.34 10.15
CA GLY A 273 -41.51 45.14 9.97
C GLY A 273 -40.97 43.97 10.79
N LEU A 274 -39.69 44.06 11.16
CA LEU A 274 -38.97 43.01 11.86
C LEU A 274 -39.50 42.80 13.29
N THR A 275 -39.59 41.53 13.69
CA THR A 275 -39.97 41.12 15.06
C THR A 275 -38.76 40.70 15.91
N THR A 276 -38.96 40.55 17.21
CA THR A 276 -37.96 40.07 18.15
C THR A 276 -37.57 38.61 17.88
N GLY A 277 -38.54 37.76 17.53
CA GLY A 277 -38.31 36.38 17.19
C GLY A 277 -37.51 36.22 15.89
N GLU A 278 -37.85 37.02 14.86
CA GLU A 278 -37.08 37.07 13.62
C GLU A 278 -35.65 37.55 13.82
N LEU A 279 -35.43 38.55 14.65
CA LEU A 279 -34.09 39.03 15.03
C LEU A 279 -33.26 37.92 15.71
N SER A 280 -33.86 37.15 16.60
CA SER A 280 -33.21 35.98 17.22
C SER A 280 -32.81 34.93 16.21
N SER A 281 -33.66 34.65 15.21
CA SER A 281 -33.36 33.75 14.13
C SER A 281 -32.17 34.19 13.26
N MET A 282 -32.02 35.52 13.06
CA MET A 282 -30.88 36.09 12.34
C MET A 282 -29.55 35.82 13.07
N PHE A 283 -29.50 35.81 14.39
CA PHE A 283 -28.29 35.45 15.16
C PHE A 283 -27.92 33.99 14.94
N THR A 284 -28.91 33.10 14.95
CA THR A 284 -28.70 31.69 14.70
C THR A 284 -28.17 31.44 13.28
N TYR A 285 -28.78 32.06 12.27
CA TYR A 285 -28.31 31.96 10.89
C TYR A 285 -26.90 32.54 10.70
N THR A 286 -26.54 33.63 11.40
CA THR A 286 -25.18 34.16 11.39
C THR A 286 -24.16 33.12 11.79
N THR A 287 -24.43 32.43 12.91
CA THR A 287 -23.55 31.39 13.41
C THR A 287 -23.49 30.19 12.45
N GLN A 288 -24.63 29.72 11.93
CA GLN A 288 -24.70 28.60 10.98
C GLN A 288 -23.94 28.88 9.67
N ILE A 289 -24.12 30.06 9.08
CA ILE A 289 -23.49 30.48 7.82
C ILE A 289 -21.96 30.50 7.98
N LEU A 290 -21.47 31.19 9.02
CA LEU A 290 -20.04 31.38 9.21
C LEU A 290 -19.33 30.08 9.65
N SER A 291 -19.98 29.27 10.51
CA SER A 291 -19.48 27.94 10.88
C SER A 291 -19.40 26.97 9.69
N SER A 292 -20.40 27.01 8.80
CA SER A 292 -20.38 26.16 7.61
C SER A 292 -19.25 26.51 6.65
N LEU A 293 -18.88 27.80 6.55
CA LEU A 293 -17.74 28.25 5.75
C LEU A 293 -16.41 27.74 6.34
N MET A 294 -16.26 27.80 7.67
CA MET A 294 -15.09 27.25 8.35
C MET A 294 -14.96 25.73 8.14
N MET A 295 -16.08 25.00 8.26
CA MET A 295 -16.08 23.56 8.06
C MET A 295 -15.77 23.17 6.61
N LEU A 296 -16.19 23.98 5.63
CA LEU A 296 -15.85 23.79 4.22
C LEU A 296 -14.33 23.91 3.97
N SER A 297 -13.64 24.79 4.69
CA SER A 297 -12.18 24.89 4.66
C SER A 297 -11.52 23.59 5.14
N MET A 298 -12.03 22.97 6.20
CA MET A 298 -11.51 21.70 6.71
C MET A 298 -11.70 20.56 5.70
N VAL A 299 -12.85 20.52 5.02
CA VAL A 299 -13.09 19.55 3.94
C VAL A 299 -12.07 19.72 2.81
N PHE A 300 -11.78 20.96 2.41
CA PHE A 300 -10.80 21.25 1.38
C PHE A 300 -9.40 20.74 1.75
N VAL A 301 -8.96 20.97 3.00
CA VAL A 301 -7.68 20.45 3.50
C VAL A 301 -7.64 18.92 3.42
N MET A 302 -8.71 18.25 3.89
CA MET A 302 -8.76 16.78 3.89
C MET A 302 -8.72 16.18 2.48
N VAL A 303 -9.45 16.78 1.53
CA VAL A 303 -9.42 16.36 0.13
C VAL A 303 -8.03 16.55 -0.48
N THR A 304 -7.36 17.65 -0.12
CA THR A 304 -5.99 17.93 -0.58
C THR A 304 -5.00 16.90 -0.03
N MET A 305 -5.11 16.54 1.26
CA MET A 305 -4.28 15.50 1.87
C MET A 305 -4.47 14.12 1.21
N ALA A 306 -5.67 13.84 0.71
CA ALA A 306 -5.97 12.57 0.04
C ALA A 306 -5.42 12.48 -1.40
N GLN A 307 -4.94 13.59 -2.01
CA GLN A 307 -4.47 13.58 -3.40
C GLN A 307 -3.26 12.68 -3.62
N ALA A 308 -2.26 12.71 -2.71
CA ALA A 308 -1.07 11.88 -2.82
C ALA A 308 -1.40 10.38 -2.65
N PRO A 309 -2.15 9.93 -1.62
CA PRO A 309 -2.69 8.59 -1.52
C PRO A 309 -3.46 8.13 -2.77
N LEU A 310 -4.37 8.98 -3.27
CA LEU A 310 -5.13 8.69 -4.50
C LEU A 310 -4.21 8.42 -5.69
N ARG A 311 -3.18 9.24 -5.88
CA ARG A 311 -2.21 9.05 -6.98
C ARG A 311 -1.47 7.73 -6.84
N ARG A 312 -0.97 7.39 -5.65
CA ARG A 312 -0.25 6.14 -5.38
C ARG A 312 -1.12 4.90 -5.58
N CYS A 313 -2.37 4.92 -5.11
CA CYS A 313 -3.31 3.83 -5.36
C CYS A 313 -3.69 3.71 -6.84
N TYR A 314 -3.83 4.84 -7.54
CA TYR A 314 -4.11 4.87 -8.98
C TYR A 314 -2.98 4.22 -9.80
N GLU A 315 -1.73 4.44 -9.42
CA GLU A 315 -0.56 3.81 -10.05
C GLU A 315 -0.67 2.28 -10.01
N ILE A 316 -0.99 1.69 -8.84
CA ILE A 316 -1.20 0.22 -8.73
C ILE A 316 -2.37 -0.25 -9.61
N LEU A 317 -3.51 0.44 -9.55
CA LEU A 317 -4.71 0.05 -10.31
C LEU A 317 -4.52 0.09 -11.84
N THR A 318 -3.59 0.90 -12.30
CA THR A 318 -3.35 1.12 -13.74
C THR A 318 -2.07 0.47 -14.26
N GLU A 319 -1.21 0.01 -13.36
CA GLU A 319 -0.01 -0.72 -13.75
C GLU A 319 -0.40 -2.01 -14.47
N LYS A 320 0.29 -2.27 -15.57
CA LYS A 320 0.10 -3.49 -16.35
C LYS A 320 1.23 -4.47 -16.03
N PRO A 321 0.92 -5.76 -15.86
CA PRO A 321 1.98 -6.77 -15.79
C PRO A 321 2.80 -6.73 -17.09
N ASP A 322 4.12 -6.77 -16.96
CA ASP A 322 5.02 -6.78 -18.11
C ASP A 322 5.04 -8.17 -18.77
N LEU A 323 4.81 -9.21 -17.96
CA LEU A 323 4.81 -10.60 -18.39
C LEU A 323 3.38 -11.13 -18.45
N THR A 324 2.99 -11.60 -19.61
CA THR A 324 1.69 -12.25 -19.84
C THR A 324 1.89 -13.49 -20.71
N SER A 325 1.04 -14.49 -20.54
CA SER A 325 0.98 -15.64 -21.44
C SER A 325 0.40 -15.19 -22.78
N PRO A 326 0.92 -15.65 -23.94
CA PRO A 326 0.33 -15.38 -25.24
C PRO A 326 -1.03 -16.08 -25.39
N GLU A 327 -1.87 -15.62 -26.34
CA GLU A 327 -3.20 -16.22 -26.57
C GLU A 327 -3.14 -17.70 -26.97
N ASN A 328 -2.10 -18.10 -27.73
CA ASN A 328 -1.84 -19.48 -28.16
C ASN A 328 -0.66 -20.09 -27.38
N ALA A 329 -0.64 -19.92 -26.07
CA ALA A 329 0.44 -20.40 -25.21
C ALA A 329 0.61 -21.92 -25.27
N VAL A 330 1.86 -22.38 -25.34
CA VAL A 330 2.21 -23.80 -25.22
C VAL A 330 1.95 -24.27 -23.79
N ARG A 331 1.24 -25.39 -23.64
CA ARG A 331 0.81 -25.95 -22.36
C ARG A 331 1.48 -27.25 -21.96
N ASP A 332 2.56 -27.60 -22.60
CA ASP A 332 3.40 -28.75 -22.23
C ASP A 332 4.86 -28.37 -22.38
N VAL A 333 5.68 -28.77 -21.42
CA VAL A 333 7.14 -28.61 -21.46
C VAL A 333 7.69 -29.98 -21.88
N PRO A 334 8.29 -30.13 -23.08
CA PRO A 334 8.71 -31.46 -23.58
C PRO A 334 9.74 -32.13 -22.67
N ASP A 335 10.82 -31.45 -22.38
CA ASP A 335 11.92 -31.94 -21.53
C ASP A 335 12.58 -30.79 -20.71
N GLY A 336 13.67 -31.10 -19.99
CA GLY A 336 14.41 -30.15 -19.16
C GLY A 336 15.63 -29.55 -19.86
N SER A 337 15.74 -29.58 -21.21
CA SER A 337 16.84 -28.90 -21.91
C SER A 337 16.67 -27.37 -21.84
N ILE A 338 17.80 -26.65 -21.83
CA ILE A 338 17.80 -25.18 -21.73
C ILE A 338 18.81 -24.64 -22.74
N ASP A 339 18.35 -23.69 -23.55
CA ASP A 339 19.19 -23.00 -24.53
C ASP A 339 19.12 -21.47 -24.29
N PHE A 340 20.28 -20.82 -24.26
CA PHE A 340 20.41 -19.38 -24.32
C PHE A 340 21.08 -19.04 -25.66
N GLU A 341 20.41 -18.22 -26.47
CA GLU A 341 20.86 -17.82 -27.82
C GLU A 341 21.07 -16.30 -27.83
N ASN A 342 22.32 -15.85 -27.81
CA ASN A 342 22.73 -14.43 -27.80
C ASN A 342 21.97 -13.58 -26.75
N VAL A 343 21.85 -14.09 -25.53
CA VAL A 343 21.00 -13.49 -24.49
C VAL A 343 21.72 -12.33 -23.82
N SER A 344 21.08 -11.14 -23.89
CA SER A 344 21.45 -9.98 -23.09
C SER A 344 20.28 -9.51 -22.25
N PHE A 345 20.56 -9.01 -21.02
CA PHE A 345 19.52 -8.58 -20.09
C PHE A 345 19.91 -7.35 -19.30
N ARG A 346 18.90 -6.45 -19.09
CA ARG A 346 19.00 -5.24 -18.24
C ARG A 346 17.79 -5.14 -17.34
N TYR A 347 17.99 -4.94 -16.03
CA TYR A 347 16.91 -4.68 -15.07
C TYR A 347 16.21 -3.32 -15.31
N SER A 348 16.90 -2.38 -15.94
CA SER A 348 16.33 -1.08 -16.30
C SER A 348 16.95 -0.60 -17.60
N GLN A 349 16.14 -0.03 -18.49
CA GLN A 349 16.62 0.63 -19.72
C GLN A 349 17.60 1.77 -19.45
N LYS A 350 17.57 2.36 -18.23
CA LYS A 350 18.50 3.42 -17.81
C LYS A 350 19.82 2.88 -17.26
N ALA A 351 19.97 1.57 -17.08
CA ALA A 351 21.19 0.96 -16.57
C ALA A 351 22.34 1.15 -17.58
N LYS A 352 23.48 1.67 -17.11
CA LYS A 352 24.66 1.93 -17.95
C LYS A 352 25.27 0.64 -18.52
N ARG A 353 25.18 -0.47 -17.79
CA ARG A 353 25.70 -1.77 -18.21
C ARG A 353 24.60 -2.82 -18.16
N PRO A 354 24.56 -3.78 -19.10
CA PRO A 354 23.70 -4.94 -18.99
C PRO A 354 24.11 -5.82 -17.80
N ALA A 355 23.17 -6.54 -17.25
CA ALA A 355 23.42 -7.55 -16.22
C ALA A 355 23.94 -8.84 -16.84
N LEU A 356 23.42 -9.21 -18.01
CA LEU A 356 23.92 -10.28 -18.85
C LEU A 356 24.22 -9.72 -20.24
N GLN A 357 25.27 -10.24 -20.88
CA GLN A 357 25.69 -9.78 -22.20
C GLN A 357 26.19 -10.96 -23.02
N ASP A 358 25.59 -11.13 -24.21
CA ASP A 358 25.95 -12.09 -25.25
C ASP A 358 26.17 -13.52 -24.70
N VAL A 359 25.15 -14.03 -23.98
CA VAL A 359 25.21 -15.37 -23.38
C VAL A 359 24.70 -16.40 -24.37
N ASP A 360 25.58 -17.33 -24.73
CA ASP A 360 25.27 -18.53 -25.53
C ASP A 360 25.58 -19.77 -24.69
N LEU A 361 24.57 -20.59 -24.39
CA LEU A 361 24.68 -21.80 -23.57
C LEU A 361 23.71 -22.86 -24.05
N HIS A 362 24.16 -24.12 -24.05
CA HIS A 362 23.33 -25.29 -24.24
C HIS A 362 23.45 -26.22 -23.03
N ILE A 363 22.35 -26.57 -22.41
CA ILE A 363 22.26 -27.46 -21.25
C ILE A 363 21.35 -28.63 -21.59
N PRO A 364 21.90 -29.84 -21.69
CA PRO A 364 21.10 -31.04 -22.00
C PRO A 364 20.11 -31.38 -20.87
N SER A 365 18.98 -31.97 -21.25
CA SER A 365 17.98 -32.46 -20.27
C SER A 365 18.58 -33.51 -19.33
N GLY A 366 18.26 -33.44 -18.04
CA GLY A 366 18.72 -34.35 -16.99
C GLY A 366 20.12 -34.08 -16.47
N SER A 367 20.88 -33.13 -17.06
CA SER A 367 22.24 -32.82 -16.62
C SER A 367 22.25 -32.03 -15.28
N THR A 368 23.34 -32.20 -14.54
CA THR A 368 23.64 -31.40 -13.35
C THR A 368 24.65 -30.31 -13.73
N VAL A 369 24.26 -29.05 -13.55
CA VAL A 369 25.04 -27.88 -13.94
C VAL A 369 25.44 -27.08 -12.71
N GLY A 370 26.73 -26.90 -12.53
CA GLY A 370 27.30 -26.00 -11.51
C GLY A 370 27.52 -24.61 -12.10
N ILE A 371 27.09 -23.54 -11.41
CA ILE A 371 27.32 -22.17 -11.84
C ILE A 371 28.19 -21.46 -10.81
N LEU A 372 29.40 -21.04 -11.23
CA LEU A 372 30.40 -20.39 -10.40
C LEU A 372 30.68 -18.97 -10.87
N GLY A 373 31.12 -18.10 -9.99
CA GLY A 373 31.56 -16.74 -10.31
C GLY A 373 31.56 -15.85 -9.09
N ALA A 374 32.23 -14.72 -9.16
CA ALA A 374 32.30 -13.75 -8.09
C ALA A 374 30.91 -13.18 -7.72
N THR A 375 30.80 -12.58 -6.53
CA THR A 375 29.58 -11.85 -6.15
C THR A 375 29.36 -10.72 -7.16
N GLY A 376 28.13 -10.60 -7.68
CA GLY A 376 27.80 -9.61 -8.71
C GLY A 376 28.09 -10.05 -10.16
N SER A 377 28.52 -11.28 -10.42
CA SER A 377 28.74 -11.80 -11.78
C SER A 377 27.45 -12.19 -12.53
N SER A 378 26.28 -11.91 -11.97
CA SER A 378 24.95 -12.13 -12.56
C SER A 378 24.47 -13.58 -12.66
N LYS A 379 24.99 -14.48 -11.81
CA LYS A 379 24.56 -15.90 -11.76
C LYS A 379 23.05 -16.05 -11.52
N SER A 380 22.53 -15.37 -10.49
CA SER A 380 21.08 -15.39 -10.18
C SER A 380 20.25 -14.81 -11.32
N THR A 381 20.74 -13.79 -12.00
CA THR A 381 20.08 -13.19 -13.15
C THR A 381 19.93 -14.20 -14.29
N LEU A 382 20.96 -14.99 -14.57
CA LEU A 382 20.94 -16.02 -15.61
C LEU A 382 19.81 -17.03 -15.36
N VAL A 383 19.75 -17.59 -14.15
CA VAL A 383 18.78 -18.64 -13.84
C VAL A 383 17.35 -18.11 -13.69
N GLN A 384 17.16 -16.83 -13.38
CA GLN A 384 15.84 -16.19 -13.27
C GLN A 384 15.14 -16.00 -14.62
N LEU A 385 15.88 -16.03 -15.73
CA LEU A 385 15.30 -15.99 -17.08
C LEU A 385 14.64 -17.32 -17.48
N ILE A 386 15.07 -18.44 -16.92
CA ILE A 386 14.57 -19.78 -17.25
C ILE A 386 13.08 -19.95 -16.87
N PRO A 387 12.63 -19.67 -15.63
CA PRO A 387 11.21 -19.67 -15.27
C PRO A 387 10.48 -18.40 -15.74
N ARG A 388 11.10 -17.60 -16.60
CA ARG A 388 10.57 -16.33 -17.09
C ARG A 388 10.09 -15.43 -15.95
N LEU A 389 10.96 -15.19 -14.93
CA LEU A 389 10.72 -14.16 -13.91
C LEU A 389 10.96 -12.76 -14.48
N TYR A 390 11.83 -12.67 -15.48
CA TYR A 390 12.08 -11.52 -16.35
C TYR A 390 12.20 -12.01 -17.80
N ASP A 391 11.90 -11.14 -18.76
CA ASP A 391 12.16 -11.39 -20.18
C ASP A 391 13.57 -10.91 -20.57
N ALA A 392 14.29 -11.67 -21.38
CA ALA A 392 15.54 -11.23 -22.01
C ALA A 392 15.31 -9.94 -22.81
N THR A 393 16.26 -8.99 -22.71
CA THR A 393 16.23 -7.74 -23.46
C THR A 393 16.56 -7.99 -24.95
N GLU A 394 17.51 -8.89 -25.20
CA GLU A 394 17.95 -9.32 -26.53
C GLU A 394 18.19 -10.83 -26.50
N GLY A 395 18.07 -11.50 -27.65
CA GLY A 395 18.20 -12.94 -27.77
C GLY A 395 16.97 -13.72 -27.31
N SER A 396 17.10 -15.06 -27.21
CA SER A 396 16.04 -15.96 -26.78
C SER A 396 16.52 -16.96 -25.73
N VAL A 397 15.63 -17.28 -24.78
CA VAL A 397 15.82 -18.38 -23.81
C VAL A 397 14.82 -19.46 -24.16
N ARG A 398 15.26 -20.69 -24.34
CA ARG A 398 14.39 -21.81 -24.64
C ARG A 398 14.45 -22.88 -23.57
N VAL A 399 13.32 -23.52 -23.33
CA VAL A 399 13.17 -24.68 -22.45
C VAL A 399 12.49 -25.78 -23.27
N GLY A 400 13.06 -26.98 -23.30
CA GLY A 400 12.53 -28.05 -24.15
C GLY A 400 12.48 -27.68 -25.65
N GLY A 401 13.41 -26.83 -26.11
CA GLY A 401 13.49 -26.34 -27.50
C GLY A 401 12.49 -25.22 -27.84
N ILE A 402 11.61 -24.80 -26.95
CA ILE A 402 10.56 -23.78 -27.16
C ILE A 402 10.93 -22.50 -26.40
N ASP A 403 10.76 -21.32 -27.01
CA ASP A 403 11.03 -20.04 -26.35
C ASP A 403 10.15 -19.89 -25.11
N VAL A 404 10.74 -19.45 -23.99
CA VAL A 404 10.01 -19.23 -22.72
C VAL A 404 8.88 -18.21 -22.86
N LYS A 405 8.91 -17.35 -23.87
CA LYS A 405 7.86 -16.37 -24.18
C LYS A 405 6.60 -16.99 -24.76
N ASP A 406 6.72 -18.16 -25.39
CA ASP A 406 5.61 -18.87 -26.05
C ASP A 406 4.84 -19.78 -25.08
N TYR A 407 5.36 -20.03 -23.90
CA TYR A 407 4.71 -20.83 -22.88
C TYR A 407 3.60 -20.09 -22.14
N ASP A 408 2.61 -20.86 -21.66
CA ASP A 408 1.80 -20.44 -20.55
C ASP A 408 2.69 -20.32 -19.29
N LEU A 409 2.65 -19.14 -18.62
CA LEU A 409 3.54 -18.83 -17.49
C LEU A 409 3.34 -19.80 -16.32
N GLU A 410 2.13 -20.24 -16.07
CA GLU A 410 1.82 -21.18 -14.98
C GLU A 410 2.43 -22.55 -15.29
N VAL A 411 2.21 -23.06 -16.51
CA VAL A 411 2.77 -24.33 -16.97
C VAL A 411 4.30 -24.34 -16.96
N LEU A 412 4.94 -23.26 -17.46
CA LEU A 412 6.40 -23.16 -17.41
C LEU A 412 6.91 -23.18 -15.97
N ARG A 413 6.32 -22.37 -15.10
CA ARG A 413 6.73 -22.28 -13.69
C ARG A 413 6.39 -23.51 -12.89
N ASP A 414 5.42 -24.31 -13.30
CA ASP A 414 5.14 -25.61 -12.66
C ASP A 414 6.19 -26.67 -13.01
N ASN A 415 6.80 -26.58 -14.19
CA ASN A 415 7.88 -27.46 -14.61
C ASN A 415 9.28 -26.96 -14.23
N VAL A 416 9.44 -25.70 -13.83
CA VAL A 416 10.70 -25.12 -13.37
C VAL A 416 10.57 -24.70 -11.91
N ALA A 417 11.11 -25.49 -11.00
CA ALA A 417 11.15 -25.14 -9.58
C ALA A 417 12.44 -24.36 -9.26
N MET A 418 12.29 -23.29 -8.51
CA MET A 418 13.43 -22.46 -8.09
C MET A 418 13.45 -22.25 -6.59
N VAL A 419 14.56 -22.56 -5.95
CA VAL A 419 14.88 -22.18 -4.58
C VAL A 419 15.71 -20.91 -4.62
N LEU A 420 15.13 -19.81 -4.18
CA LEU A 420 15.75 -18.49 -4.21
C LEU A 420 16.85 -18.36 -3.14
N GLN A 421 17.84 -17.50 -3.36
CA GLN A 421 18.89 -17.18 -2.40
C GLN A 421 18.32 -16.75 -1.04
N LYS A 422 17.25 -15.93 -1.05
CA LYS A 422 16.54 -15.52 0.18
C LYS A 422 15.36 -16.45 0.45
N ASN A 423 15.63 -17.48 1.26
CA ASN A 423 14.64 -18.47 1.63
C ASN A 423 13.56 -17.88 2.53
N THR A 424 12.30 -17.97 2.11
CA THR A 424 11.16 -17.45 2.85
C THR A 424 10.16 -18.56 3.15
N LEU A 425 9.80 -18.68 4.44
CA LEU A 425 8.70 -19.53 4.90
C LEU A 425 7.53 -18.67 5.35
N PHE A 426 6.32 -19.17 5.14
CA PHE A 426 5.09 -18.52 5.56
C PHE A 426 4.70 -18.95 6.97
N SER A 427 3.96 -18.11 7.68
CA SER A 427 3.36 -18.49 8.95
C SER A 427 2.36 -19.60 8.73
N GLY A 428 2.45 -20.68 9.53
CA GLY A 428 1.66 -21.90 9.42
C GLY A 428 2.47 -23.13 9.77
N SER A 429 1.92 -24.32 9.62
CA SER A 429 2.66 -25.56 9.91
C SER A 429 3.75 -25.86 8.86
N ILE A 430 4.68 -26.74 9.20
CA ILE A 430 5.66 -27.27 8.23
C ILE A 430 4.93 -27.92 7.05
N LYS A 431 3.89 -28.72 7.29
CA LYS A 431 3.07 -29.34 6.24
C LYS A 431 2.46 -28.30 5.29
N GLU A 432 1.87 -27.25 5.82
CA GLU A 432 1.31 -26.16 5.01
C GLU A 432 2.38 -25.49 4.17
N ASN A 433 3.55 -25.24 4.72
CA ASN A 433 4.69 -24.69 3.98
C ASN A 433 5.18 -25.61 2.86
N LEU A 434 5.22 -26.91 3.08
CA LEU A 434 5.61 -27.89 2.07
C LEU A 434 4.57 -28.01 0.94
N ARG A 435 3.28 -27.97 1.27
CA ARG A 435 2.17 -28.03 0.31
C ARG A 435 2.09 -26.82 -0.64
N TRP A 436 2.87 -25.79 -0.42
CA TRP A 436 3.07 -24.75 -1.44
C TRP A 436 3.75 -25.31 -2.71
N GLY A 437 4.53 -26.38 -2.60
CA GLY A 437 5.08 -27.10 -3.75
C GLY A 437 4.03 -27.91 -4.51
N ASN A 438 3.15 -28.59 -3.77
CA ASN A 438 2.03 -29.34 -4.32
C ASN A 438 0.91 -29.43 -3.26
N ALA A 439 -0.20 -28.73 -3.51
CA ALA A 439 -1.33 -28.68 -2.59
C ALA A 439 -1.99 -30.04 -2.34
N GLY A 440 -1.90 -30.97 -3.32
CA GLY A 440 -2.45 -32.32 -3.26
C GLY A 440 -1.49 -33.38 -2.70
N ALA A 441 -0.28 -33.00 -2.26
CA ALA A 441 0.71 -33.95 -1.78
C ALA A 441 0.24 -34.69 -0.53
N THR A 442 0.40 -36.04 -0.53
CA THR A 442 0.15 -36.88 0.63
C THR A 442 1.21 -36.69 1.71
N ASP A 443 0.92 -37.11 2.92
CA ASP A 443 1.90 -37.01 4.01
C ASP A 443 3.15 -37.86 3.73
N GLU A 444 3.01 -38.99 3.04
CA GLU A 444 4.14 -39.82 2.62
C GLU A 444 5.02 -39.10 1.60
N GLU A 445 4.43 -38.39 0.64
CA GLU A 445 5.18 -37.58 -0.31
C GLU A 445 5.91 -36.40 0.37
N LEU A 446 5.30 -35.78 1.38
CA LEU A 446 5.95 -34.76 2.19
C LEU A 446 7.19 -35.30 2.91
N VAL A 447 7.04 -36.46 3.58
CA VAL A 447 8.14 -37.13 4.28
C VAL A 447 9.25 -37.53 3.30
N HIS A 448 8.90 -38.10 2.15
CA HIS A 448 9.87 -38.47 1.12
C HIS A 448 10.67 -37.25 0.62
N ALA A 449 10.01 -36.17 0.25
CA ALA A 449 10.69 -34.94 -0.19
C ALA A 449 11.59 -34.35 0.92
N CYS A 450 11.15 -34.43 2.18
CA CYS A 450 11.96 -34.00 3.32
C CYS A 450 13.18 -34.89 3.56
N LYS A 451 13.09 -36.20 3.31
CA LYS A 451 14.25 -37.11 3.36
C LYS A 451 15.26 -36.77 2.30
N LEU A 452 14.82 -36.50 1.05
CA LEU A 452 15.71 -36.09 -0.06
C LEU A 452 16.43 -34.76 0.24
N ALA A 453 15.74 -33.85 0.93
CA ALA A 453 16.30 -32.56 1.36
C ALA A 453 17.04 -32.64 2.71
N CYS A 454 17.23 -33.83 3.30
CA CYS A 454 17.78 -34.04 4.64
C CYS A 454 17.07 -33.20 5.72
N ALA A 455 15.75 -32.97 5.56
CA ALA A 455 14.95 -32.18 6.49
C ALA A 455 14.19 -33.04 7.51
N ASP A 456 13.90 -34.29 7.22
CA ASP A 456 13.09 -35.19 8.05
C ASP A 456 13.67 -35.37 9.45
N GLU A 457 15.00 -35.49 9.58
CA GLU A 457 15.69 -35.70 10.84
C GLU A 457 15.40 -34.58 11.86
N PHE A 458 15.51 -33.34 11.47
CA PHE A 458 15.25 -32.23 12.40
C PHE A 458 13.76 -31.98 12.61
N ILE A 459 12.92 -32.27 11.59
CA ILE A 459 11.46 -32.14 11.74
C ILE A 459 10.92 -33.10 12.78
N THR A 460 11.35 -34.38 12.73
CA THR A 460 10.95 -35.39 13.70
C THR A 460 11.50 -35.12 15.10
N GLY A 461 12.54 -34.31 15.23
CA GLY A 461 13.06 -33.83 16.50
C GLY A 461 12.24 -32.72 17.16
N PHE A 462 11.29 -32.08 16.44
CA PHE A 462 10.39 -31.11 17.04
C PHE A 462 9.25 -31.80 17.80
N PRO A 463 8.70 -31.18 18.88
CA PRO A 463 7.62 -31.78 19.67
C PRO A 463 6.39 -32.15 18.82
N ASP A 464 6.01 -31.30 17.86
CA ASP A 464 4.84 -31.50 17.02
C ASP A 464 5.21 -32.02 15.61
N GLY A 465 6.49 -32.41 15.38
CA GLY A 465 6.96 -32.96 14.13
C GLY A 465 6.59 -32.06 12.91
N TYR A 466 5.93 -32.64 11.94
CA TYR A 466 5.48 -31.92 10.71
C TYR A 466 4.35 -30.91 10.95
N ASP A 467 3.66 -30.97 12.09
CA ASP A 467 2.63 -29.98 12.45
C ASP A 467 3.20 -28.79 13.23
N THR A 468 4.52 -28.78 13.48
CA THR A 468 5.24 -27.66 14.11
C THR A 468 4.94 -26.35 13.39
N HIS A 469 4.53 -25.33 14.15
CA HIS A 469 4.23 -24.01 13.62
C HIS A 469 5.50 -23.25 13.26
N ILE A 470 5.55 -22.72 12.05
CA ILE A 470 6.58 -21.81 11.56
C ILE A 470 6.07 -20.38 11.69
N GLU A 471 6.87 -19.51 12.32
CA GLU A 471 6.57 -18.09 12.41
C GLU A 471 6.84 -17.37 11.08
N GLN A 472 6.29 -16.16 10.94
CA GLN A 472 6.46 -15.36 9.74
C GLN A 472 7.94 -15.18 9.34
N GLY A 473 8.27 -15.56 8.11
CA GLY A 473 9.63 -15.56 7.61
C GLY A 473 10.52 -16.66 8.18
N GLY A 474 9.95 -17.60 8.98
CA GLY A 474 10.69 -18.70 9.59
C GLY A 474 11.66 -18.24 10.67
N SER A 475 11.29 -17.27 11.51
CA SER A 475 12.16 -16.70 12.55
C SER A 475 12.54 -17.73 13.63
N ASN A 476 11.72 -18.74 13.81
CA ASN A 476 11.90 -19.83 14.79
C ASN A 476 12.66 -21.05 14.26
N VAL A 477 13.21 -21.01 13.04
CA VAL A 477 14.05 -22.09 12.49
C VAL A 477 15.39 -21.54 11.99
N SER A 478 16.45 -22.37 12.03
CA SER A 478 17.78 -21.96 11.58
C SER A 478 17.84 -21.74 10.06
N GLY A 479 18.87 -21.02 9.58
CA GLY A 479 19.08 -20.79 8.15
C GLY A 479 19.15 -22.06 7.32
N GLY A 480 19.93 -23.06 7.78
CA GLY A 480 20.04 -24.37 7.13
C GLY A 480 18.74 -25.18 7.16
N GLN A 481 17.95 -25.09 8.23
CA GLN A 481 16.62 -25.71 8.30
C GLN A 481 15.66 -25.06 7.29
N LYS A 482 15.65 -23.71 7.19
CA LYS A 482 14.86 -22.99 6.15
C LYS A 482 15.23 -23.44 4.75
N GLN A 483 16.52 -23.53 4.45
CA GLN A 483 17.00 -23.95 3.13
C GLN A 483 16.50 -25.34 2.77
N ARG A 484 16.67 -26.30 3.69
CA ARG A 484 16.22 -27.69 3.49
C ARG A 484 14.70 -27.79 3.31
N LEU A 485 13.91 -27.03 4.06
CA LEU A 485 12.45 -26.96 3.85
C LEU A 485 12.07 -26.35 2.50
N CYS A 486 12.79 -25.32 2.03
CA CYS A 486 12.55 -24.73 0.71
C CYS A 486 12.96 -25.68 -0.44
N ILE A 487 14.03 -26.49 -0.24
CA ILE A 487 14.42 -27.53 -1.17
C ILE A 487 13.34 -28.63 -1.22
N ALA A 488 12.85 -29.13 -0.09
CA ALA A 488 11.77 -30.11 -0.02
C ALA A 488 10.50 -29.60 -0.72
N ARG A 489 10.14 -28.33 -0.51
CA ARG A 489 9.03 -27.66 -1.19
C ARG A 489 9.20 -27.68 -2.71
N ALA A 490 10.41 -27.39 -3.22
CA ALA A 490 10.69 -27.40 -4.65
C ALA A 490 10.62 -28.82 -5.25
N LEU A 491 11.07 -29.84 -4.53
CA LEU A 491 11.02 -31.25 -4.94
C LEU A 491 9.59 -31.78 -5.07
N LEU A 492 8.67 -31.33 -4.21
CA LEU A 492 7.25 -31.71 -4.26
C LEU A 492 6.54 -31.31 -5.55
N LYS A 493 7.06 -30.33 -6.28
CA LYS A 493 6.58 -29.98 -7.63
C LYS A 493 6.88 -31.07 -8.67
N LYS A 494 7.84 -31.98 -8.41
CA LYS A 494 8.36 -32.97 -9.38
C LYS A 494 8.78 -32.28 -10.70
N PRO A 495 9.62 -31.24 -10.63
CA PRO A 495 9.91 -30.38 -11.79
C PRO A 495 10.80 -31.07 -12.81
N LYS A 496 10.73 -30.64 -14.08
CA LYS A 496 11.70 -31.00 -15.13
C LYS A 496 13.03 -30.27 -14.95
N ILE A 497 13.00 -29.05 -14.37
CA ILE A 497 14.19 -28.24 -14.07
C ILE A 497 14.14 -27.78 -12.62
N LEU A 498 15.20 -28.06 -11.86
CA LEU A 498 15.38 -27.60 -10.48
C LEU A 498 16.54 -26.61 -10.39
N ILE A 499 16.27 -25.41 -9.95
CA ILE A 499 17.24 -24.33 -9.78
C ILE A 499 17.47 -24.09 -8.29
N LEU A 500 18.73 -24.14 -7.86
CA LEU A 500 19.19 -23.89 -6.51
C LEU A 500 20.11 -22.66 -6.51
N ASP A 501 19.56 -21.48 -6.17
CA ASP A 501 20.33 -20.22 -6.15
C ASP A 501 20.93 -20.01 -4.76
N ASP A 502 22.21 -20.39 -4.61
CA ASP A 502 22.99 -20.33 -3.35
C ASP A 502 22.27 -20.98 -2.15
N SER A 503 21.45 -21.99 -2.45
CA SER A 503 20.48 -22.57 -1.51
C SER A 503 21.09 -23.59 -0.56
N THR A 504 22.39 -23.86 -0.63
CA THR A 504 23.10 -24.77 0.29
C THR A 504 24.20 -24.05 1.10
N SER A 505 24.32 -22.72 0.96
CA SER A 505 25.37 -21.94 1.62
C SER A 505 25.31 -21.96 3.16
N ALA A 506 24.12 -22.10 3.74
CA ALA A 506 23.93 -22.21 5.19
C ALA A 506 23.77 -23.68 5.67
N VAL A 507 23.94 -24.65 4.76
CA VAL A 507 23.94 -26.08 5.07
C VAL A 507 25.41 -26.52 5.24
N ASP A 508 25.67 -27.42 6.17
CA ASP A 508 27.01 -28.00 6.34
C ASP A 508 27.42 -28.87 5.15
N THR A 509 28.72 -29.06 4.96
CA THR A 509 29.29 -29.73 3.78
C THR A 509 28.83 -31.19 3.67
N HIS A 510 28.62 -31.86 4.79
CA HIS A 510 28.18 -33.27 4.80
C HIS A 510 26.72 -33.39 4.31
N THR A 511 25.83 -32.56 4.87
CA THR A 511 24.42 -32.51 4.46
C THR A 511 24.26 -32.07 2.99
N ASP A 512 25.06 -31.09 2.52
CA ASP A 512 25.07 -30.68 1.11
C ASP A 512 25.45 -31.86 0.19
N ALA A 513 26.47 -32.64 0.54
CA ALA A 513 26.88 -33.83 -0.21
C ALA A 513 25.77 -34.90 -0.23
N MET A 514 25.07 -35.11 0.88
CA MET A 514 23.93 -36.04 0.96
C MET A 514 22.77 -35.60 0.07
N ILE A 515 22.41 -34.33 0.06
CA ILE A 515 21.36 -33.77 -0.78
C ILE A 515 21.72 -33.97 -2.27
N ARG A 516 22.96 -33.69 -2.67
CA ARG A 516 23.40 -33.88 -4.04
C ARG A 516 23.40 -35.35 -4.46
N LYS A 517 23.79 -36.25 -3.56
CA LYS A 517 23.70 -37.70 -3.79
C LYS A 517 22.26 -38.14 -3.99
N ALA A 518 21.34 -37.70 -3.13
CA ALA A 518 19.91 -37.98 -3.26
C ALA A 518 19.34 -37.47 -4.60
N PHE A 519 19.75 -36.29 -5.05
CA PHE A 519 19.32 -35.77 -6.36
C PHE A 519 19.82 -36.61 -7.54
N LYS A 520 21.03 -37.17 -7.45
CA LYS A 520 21.59 -38.01 -8.51
C LYS A 520 20.85 -39.36 -8.59
N GLU A 521 20.48 -39.92 -7.44
CA GLU A 521 19.86 -41.25 -7.35
C GLU A 521 18.35 -41.21 -7.59
N GLU A 522 17.63 -40.22 -7.03
CA GLU A 522 16.18 -40.21 -6.97
C GLU A 522 15.51 -39.37 -8.08
N ILE A 523 16.20 -38.34 -8.59
CA ILE A 523 15.67 -37.48 -9.65
C ILE A 523 16.64 -37.34 -10.85
N PRO A 524 17.13 -38.45 -11.43
CA PRO A 524 18.13 -38.40 -12.48
C PRO A 524 17.64 -37.69 -13.76
N GLY A 525 16.34 -37.76 -14.06
CA GLY A 525 15.74 -37.11 -15.23
C GLY A 525 15.50 -35.61 -15.12
N THR A 526 15.63 -35.03 -13.92
CA THR A 526 15.49 -33.59 -13.69
C THR A 526 16.81 -32.89 -14.02
N THR A 527 16.77 -31.80 -14.79
CA THR A 527 17.91 -30.90 -14.99
C THR A 527 18.13 -30.04 -13.74
N LYS A 528 19.33 -30.05 -13.19
CA LYS A 528 19.67 -29.36 -11.94
C LYS A 528 20.67 -28.25 -12.18
N LEU A 529 20.32 -27.00 -11.84
CA LEU A 529 21.23 -25.86 -11.87
C LEU A 529 21.57 -25.46 -10.43
N ILE A 530 22.84 -25.57 -10.07
CA ILE A 530 23.32 -25.30 -8.72
C ILE A 530 24.26 -24.10 -8.77
N ILE A 531 23.80 -22.96 -8.28
CA ILE A 531 24.66 -21.81 -8.04
C ILE A 531 25.32 -22.01 -6.69
N ALA A 532 26.64 -22.09 -6.69
CA ALA A 532 27.42 -22.24 -5.47
C ALA A 532 28.62 -21.29 -5.43
N GLN A 533 29.01 -20.91 -4.22
CA GLN A 533 30.23 -20.16 -3.97
C GLN A 533 31.43 -21.09 -3.73
N ARG A 534 31.16 -22.34 -3.35
CA ARG A 534 32.18 -23.36 -3.09
C ARG A 534 32.31 -24.30 -4.28
N ILE A 535 33.52 -24.51 -4.76
CA ILE A 535 33.78 -25.47 -5.86
C ILE A 535 33.41 -26.89 -5.42
N SER A 536 33.63 -27.27 -4.16
CA SER A 536 33.25 -28.58 -3.62
C SER A 536 31.77 -28.93 -3.78
N SER A 537 30.89 -27.94 -3.91
CA SER A 537 29.46 -28.17 -4.13
C SER A 537 29.09 -28.42 -5.60
N ILE A 538 29.99 -28.15 -6.55
CA ILE A 538 29.73 -28.24 -7.99
C ILE A 538 30.76 -29.07 -8.77
N GLN A 539 31.85 -29.52 -8.13
CA GLN A 539 32.94 -30.24 -8.81
C GLN A 539 32.49 -31.54 -9.48
N ASP A 540 31.44 -32.17 -8.93
CA ASP A 540 30.86 -33.42 -9.46
C ASP A 540 29.73 -33.19 -10.48
N SER A 541 29.55 -31.91 -10.93
CA SER A 541 28.55 -31.55 -11.94
C SER A 541 29.01 -31.98 -13.33
N ASP A 542 28.05 -32.37 -14.19
CA ASP A 542 28.31 -32.75 -15.57
C ASP A 542 28.85 -31.58 -16.40
N ILE A 543 28.39 -30.37 -16.09
CA ILE A 543 28.78 -29.11 -16.70
C ILE A 543 29.01 -28.06 -15.63
N ILE A 544 30.09 -27.32 -15.71
CA ILE A 544 30.36 -26.15 -14.86
C ILE A 544 30.44 -24.91 -15.75
N ILE A 545 29.63 -23.91 -15.42
CA ILE A 545 29.58 -22.61 -16.09
C ILE A 545 30.27 -21.59 -15.17
N VAL A 546 31.27 -20.91 -15.69
CA VAL A 546 31.99 -19.85 -14.97
C VAL A 546 31.53 -18.50 -15.51
N MET A 547 30.92 -17.69 -14.61
CA MET A 547 30.38 -16.37 -14.93
C MET A 547 31.34 -15.27 -14.47
N GLU A 548 31.63 -14.32 -15.35
CA GLU A 548 32.44 -13.15 -15.03
C GLU A 548 31.83 -11.89 -15.67
N ASN A 549 31.55 -10.86 -14.86
CA ASN A 549 31.04 -9.55 -15.31
C ASN A 549 29.82 -9.62 -16.27
N GLY A 550 28.92 -10.59 -16.06
CA GLY A 550 27.73 -10.78 -16.89
C GLY A 550 27.93 -11.59 -18.17
N HIS A 551 29.11 -12.13 -18.38
CA HIS A 551 29.45 -13.03 -19.51
C HIS A 551 29.73 -14.46 -19.01
N VAL A 552 29.60 -15.42 -19.90
CA VAL A 552 30.10 -16.78 -19.72
C VAL A 552 31.58 -16.80 -20.07
N ALA A 553 32.42 -16.92 -19.07
CA ALA A 553 33.88 -16.92 -19.26
C ALA A 553 34.38 -18.28 -19.79
N CYS A 554 33.90 -19.39 -19.25
CA CYS A 554 34.22 -20.74 -19.72
C CYS A 554 33.16 -21.75 -19.28
N VAL A 555 33.06 -22.85 -20.04
CA VAL A 555 32.15 -23.98 -19.80
C VAL A 555 32.95 -25.28 -19.95
N GLY A 556 32.71 -26.26 -19.08
CA GLY A 556 33.33 -27.57 -19.14
C GLY A 556 33.10 -28.37 -17.86
N ASP A 557 33.64 -29.56 -17.78
CA ASP A 557 33.69 -30.33 -16.54
C ASP A 557 34.86 -29.88 -15.65
N HIS A 558 34.92 -30.39 -14.44
CA HIS A 558 35.98 -30.03 -13.46
C HIS A 558 37.40 -30.25 -14.02
N GLU A 559 37.66 -31.38 -14.65
CA GLU A 559 38.99 -31.71 -15.18
C GLU A 559 39.39 -30.81 -16.34
N THR A 560 38.48 -30.52 -17.25
CA THR A 560 38.71 -29.61 -18.38
C THR A 560 39.00 -28.19 -17.89
N LEU A 561 38.20 -27.67 -16.92
CA LEU A 561 38.39 -26.34 -16.36
C LEU A 561 39.67 -26.21 -15.52
N MET A 562 40.08 -27.25 -14.85
CA MET A 562 41.37 -27.30 -14.15
C MET A 562 42.56 -27.21 -15.12
N LYS A 563 42.39 -27.66 -16.38
CA LYS A 563 43.43 -27.57 -17.41
C LYS A 563 43.41 -26.24 -18.17
N SER A 564 42.22 -25.78 -18.52
CA SER A 564 42.01 -24.67 -19.47
C SER A 564 41.83 -23.29 -18.81
N SER A 565 41.23 -23.21 -17.59
CA SER A 565 40.89 -21.94 -16.96
C SER A 565 41.80 -21.59 -15.79
N GLU A 566 42.55 -20.51 -15.94
CA GLU A 566 43.40 -19.97 -14.85
C GLU A 566 42.55 -19.41 -13.70
N PHE A 567 41.43 -18.78 -14.03
CA PHE A 567 40.48 -18.24 -13.07
C PHE A 567 39.87 -19.35 -12.20
N TYR A 568 39.41 -20.44 -12.80
CA TYR A 568 38.85 -21.58 -12.08
C TYR A 568 39.87 -22.24 -11.16
N ARG A 569 41.10 -22.46 -11.66
CA ARG A 569 42.23 -22.98 -10.84
C ARG A 569 42.58 -22.06 -9.67
N GLY A 570 42.54 -20.76 -9.89
CA GLY A 570 42.82 -19.77 -8.85
C GLY A 570 41.85 -19.87 -7.69
N ILE A 571 40.53 -19.94 -7.99
CA ILE A 571 39.47 -20.12 -6.98
C ILE A 571 39.66 -21.46 -6.25
N TYR A 572 39.87 -22.55 -7.00
CA TYR A 572 40.05 -23.90 -6.42
C TYR A 572 41.19 -23.94 -5.41
N LYS A 573 42.37 -23.45 -5.81
CA LYS A 573 43.56 -23.38 -4.92
C LYS A 573 43.34 -22.48 -3.70
N SER A 574 42.64 -21.38 -3.88
CA SER A 574 42.30 -20.45 -2.77
C SER A 574 41.37 -21.13 -1.74
N GLN A 575 40.43 -21.92 -2.19
CA GLN A 575 39.49 -22.62 -1.30
C GLN A 575 40.12 -23.83 -0.61
N GLN A 576 41.07 -24.52 -1.25
CA GLN A 576 41.80 -25.62 -0.61
C GLN A 576 42.75 -25.13 0.51
N LYS A 577 43.46 -24.04 0.29
CA LYS A 577 44.33 -23.46 1.32
C LYS A 577 43.58 -23.00 2.58
N GLY A 578 42.36 -22.54 2.44
CA GLY A 578 41.50 -22.14 3.59
C GLY A 578 40.82 -23.30 4.32
N SER A 579 41.00 -24.55 3.88
CA SER A 579 40.52 -25.76 4.57
C SER A 579 41.60 -26.53 5.33
N GLU A 580 42.88 -26.14 5.17
CA GLU A 580 44.03 -26.74 5.86
C GLU A 580 44.46 -25.92 7.11
N ASP A 581 43.95 -24.69 7.30
CA ASP A 581 44.06 -23.87 8.49
C ASP A 581 42.75 -23.98 9.36
#